data_95f62a803651ed331fd756f9169bda88
#
_entry.id   95f62a803651ed331fd756f9169bda88
#
_cell.length_a   1.000
_cell.length_b   1.000
_cell.length_c   1.000
_cell.angle_alpha   90.00
_cell.angle_beta   90.00
_cell.angle_gamma   90.00
#
_symmetry.space_group_name_H-M   'P 1'
#
loop_
_entity.id
_entity.type
_entity.pdbx_description
1 polymer ?
#
loop_
_entity_poly.entity_id
_entity_poly.type
_entity_poly.pdbx_seq_one_letter_code
_entity_poly.pdbx_strand_id
1 'polypeptide(L)'
;YVSKQIELMKESMRSLDIIFLCRFDEGQAVVDDGLRDTDKEFIKEVDNIFYSLYLQYTQNPESDVFFPKGDSPCMIELPHNGQERIDLISEYVTPDGEMYGDKESLFSDIDKLEKLVTQQKAALDQQEKEEELYKKFGL
;
A
#
# COMPACT_ATOMS: atom_id res chain seq x y z
N TYR A 1 -5.43 -2.14 29.87
CA TYR A 1 -6.43 -2.40 28.83
C TYR A 1 -5.90 -2.11 27.43
N VAL A 2 -5.32 -0.90 27.22
CA VAL A 2 -4.74 -0.52 25.92
C VAL A 2 -3.53 -1.39 25.57
N SER A 3 -2.65 -1.69 26.53
CA SER A 3 -1.48 -2.56 26.32
C SER A 3 -1.87 -3.97 25.87
N LYS A 4 -2.96 -4.49 26.41
CA LYS A 4 -3.45 -5.82 26.02
C LYS A 4 -4.01 -5.83 24.61
N GLN A 5 -4.70 -4.78 24.18
CA GLN A 5 -5.21 -4.63 22.82
C GLN A 5 -4.08 -4.52 21.80
N ILE A 6 -3.01 -3.78 22.13
CA ILE A 6 -1.83 -3.65 21.27
C ILE A 6 -1.16 -5.02 21.08
N GLU A 7 -1.02 -5.82 22.16
CA GLU A 7 -0.44 -7.15 22.04
C GLU A 7 -1.28 -8.09 21.19
N LEU A 8 -2.61 -8.07 21.35
CA LEU A 8 -3.52 -8.85 20.50
C LEU A 8 -3.42 -8.45 19.03
N MET A 9 -3.30 -7.17 18.76
CA MET A 9 -3.10 -6.66 17.41
C MET A 9 -1.77 -7.14 16.81
N LYS A 10 -0.69 -7.10 17.59
CA LYS A 10 0.61 -7.61 17.17
C LYS A 10 0.58 -9.11 16.86
N GLU A 11 -0.10 -9.91 17.69
CA GLU A 11 -0.28 -11.34 17.43
C GLU A 11 -1.04 -11.59 16.14
N SER A 12 -2.12 -10.84 15.90
CA SER A 12 -2.88 -10.92 14.65
C SER A 12 -2.02 -10.57 13.44
N MET A 13 -1.22 -9.53 13.55
CA MET A 13 -0.33 -9.10 12.47
C MET A 13 0.77 -10.13 12.18
N ARG A 14 1.29 -10.81 13.21
CA ARG A 14 2.28 -11.88 13.01
C ARG A 14 1.75 -13.07 12.23
N SER A 15 0.46 -13.35 12.34
CA SER A 15 -0.17 -14.47 11.62
C SER A 15 -0.40 -14.20 10.15
N LEU A 16 -0.26 -12.95 9.70
CA LEU A 16 -0.47 -12.54 8.32
C LEU A 16 0.87 -12.37 7.60
N ASP A 17 0.90 -12.71 6.34
CA ASP A 17 2.08 -12.54 5.47
C ASP A 17 1.96 -11.31 4.60
N ILE A 18 0.80 -11.10 4.00
CA ILE A 18 0.50 -9.97 3.10
C ILE A 18 -0.89 -9.44 3.41
N ILE A 19 -1.03 -8.11 3.39
CA ILE A 19 -2.32 -7.43 3.38
C ILE A 19 -2.41 -6.60 2.09
N PHE A 20 -3.42 -6.85 1.28
CA PHE A 20 -3.70 -6.08 0.08
C PHE A 20 -4.74 -5.01 0.37
N LEU A 21 -4.40 -3.75 0.07
CA LEU A 21 -5.32 -2.64 0.21
C LEU A 21 -6.07 -2.40 -1.10
N CYS A 22 -7.39 -2.57 -1.06
CA CYS A 22 -8.29 -2.26 -2.17
C CYS A 22 -8.95 -0.91 -1.92
N ARG A 23 -8.55 0.11 -2.68
CA ARG A 23 -9.11 1.44 -2.54
C ARG A 23 -10.47 1.56 -3.22
N PHE A 24 -11.32 2.42 -2.68
CA PHE A 24 -12.61 2.74 -3.28
C PHE A 24 -12.40 3.55 -4.57
N ASP A 25 -13.05 3.11 -5.64
CA ASP A 25 -13.09 3.82 -6.91
C ASP A 25 -14.46 4.52 -7.06
N GLU A 26 -14.45 5.84 -7.14
CA GLU A 26 -15.68 6.64 -7.31
C GLU A 26 -16.44 6.32 -8.58
N GLY A 27 -15.74 5.83 -9.62
CA GLY A 27 -16.34 5.39 -10.86
C GLY A 27 -17.05 4.06 -10.80
N GLN A 28 -16.85 3.27 -9.72
CA GLN A 28 -17.54 2.00 -9.54
C GLN A 28 -18.95 2.21 -9.01
N ALA A 29 -19.90 1.44 -9.57
CA ALA A 29 -21.26 1.40 -9.04
C ALA A 29 -21.27 0.67 -7.70
N VAL A 30 -21.84 1.30 -6.67
CA VAL A 30 -22.09 0.66 -5.39
C VAL A 30 -23.43 -0.06 -5.49
N VAL A 31 -23.41 -1.38 -5.36
CA VAL A 31 -24.62 -2.21 -5.44
C VAL A 31 -25.25 -2.30 -4.06
N ASP A 32 -26.53 -1.89 -3.97
CA ASP A 32 -27.34 -2.05 -2.77
C ASP A 32 -27.90 -3.48 -2.72
N ASP A 33 -27.28 -4.31 -1.88
CA ASP A 33 -27.71 -5.67 -1.62
C ASP A 33 -28.49 -5.81 -0.30
N GLY A 34 -28.80 -4.68 0.35
CA GLY A 34 -29.45 -4.65 1.66
C GLY A 34 -28.54 -5.01 2.84
N LEU A 35 -27.27 -5.36 2.58
CA LEU A 35 -26.31 -5.79 3.59
C LEU A 35 -25.15 -4.80 3.76
N ARG A 36 -24.96 -3.89 2.81
CA ARG A 36 -23.86 -2.91 2.78
C ARG A 36 -24.39 -1.50 2.83
N ASP A 37 -23.59 -0.62 3.42
CA ASP A 37 -23.85 0.80 3.33
C ASP A 37 -23.50 1.29 1.92
N THR A 38 -24.48 1.95 1.26
CA THR A 38 -24.32 2.51 -0.09
C THR A 38 -24.05 4.00 -0.08
N ASP A 39 -23.90 4.63 1.08
CA ASP A 39 -23.55 6.04 1.21
C ASP A 39 -22.10 6.24 0.75
N LYS A 40 -21.93 6.88 -0.41
CA LYS A 40 -20.62 7.11 -1.02
C LYS A 40 -19.72 7.97 -0.16
N GLU A 41 -20.25 8.95 0.57
CA GLU A 41 -19.44 9.80 1.44
C GLU A 41 -18.88 9.01 2.62
N PHE A 42 -19.69 8.17 3.22
CA PHE A 42 -19.26 7.27 4.29
C PHE A 42 -18.19 6.29 3.80
N ILE A 43 -18.39 5.69 2.62
CA ILE A 43 -17.42 4.78 2.01
C ILE A 43 -16.09 5.48 1.76
N LYS A 44 -16.12 6.73 1.26
CA LYS A 44 -14.91 7.54 1.07
C LYS A 44 -14.19 7.84 2.37
N GLU A 45 -14.91 8.17 3.44
CA GLU A 45 -14.32 8.43 4.75
C GLU A 45 -13.59 7.19 5.27
N VAL A 46 -14.22 6.03 5.18
CA VAL A 46 -13.62 4.75 5.58
C VAL A 46 -12.38 4.44 4.73
N ASP A 47 -12.49 4.62 3.41
CA ASP A 47 -11.36 4.43 2.49
C ASP A 47 -10.17 5.34 2.84
N ASN A 48 -10.43 6.60 3.15
CA ASN A 48 -9.39 7.55 3.54
C ASN A 48 -8.73 7.17 4.88
N ILE A 49 -9.50 6.65 5.83
CA ILE A 49 -8.96 6.15 7.09
C ILE A 49 -8.00 4.98 6.85
N PHE A 50 -8.42 4.00 6.05
CA PHE A 50 -7.57 2.86 5.70
C PHE A 50 -6.32 3.29 4.95
N TYR A 51 -6.44 4.24 4.04
CA TYR A 51 -5.29 4.75 3.31
C TYR A 51 -4.30 5.48 4.21
N SER A 52 -4.80 6.27 5.17
CA SER A 52 -3.95 6.92 6.17
C SER A 52 -3.19 5.89 7.03
N LEU A 53 -3.87 4.83 7.44
CA LEU A 53 -3.24 3.73 8.19
C LEU A 53 -2.17 3.02 7.34
N TYR A 54 -2.47 2.79 6.08
CA TYR A 54 -1.51 2.20 5.13
C TYR A 54 -0.25 3.06 5.01
N LEU A 55 -0.38 4.37 4.85
CA LEU A 55 0.76 5.29 4.77
C LEU A 55 1.57 5.31 6.06
N GLN A 56 0.92 5.32 7.21
CA GLN A 56 1.61 5.26 8.49
C GLN A 56 2.37 3.95 8.67
N TYR A 57 1.75 2.84 8.30
CA TYR A 57 2.36 1.52 8.42
C TYR A 57 3.58 1.35 7.49
N THR A 58 3.49 1.82 6.25
CA THR A 58 4.51 1.60 5.23
C THR A 58 5.62 2.65 5.22
N GLN A 59 5.30 3.90 5.59
CA GLN A 59 6.22 5.03 5.43
C GLN A 59 6.75 5.63 6.72
N ASN A 60 6.06 5.40 7.86
CA ASN A 60 6.51 5.93 9.13
C ASN A 60 7.53 4.99 9.78
N PRO A 61 8.80 5.42 9.99
CA PRO A 61 9.81 4.58 10.62
C PRO A 61 9.44 4.12 12.03
N GLU A 62 8.62 4.89 12.76
CA GLU A 62 8.17 4.53 14.11
C GLU A 62 7.27 3.29 14.11
N SER A 63 6.63 2.96 12.99
CA SER A 63 5.81 1.75 12.87
C SER A 63 6.64 0.47 13.06
N ASP A 64 7.92 0.48 12.73
CA ASP A 64 8.81 -0.68 12.88
C ASP A 64 9.05 -1.05 14.34
N VAL A 65 8.83 -0.11 15.27
CA VAL A 65 8.92 -0.37 16.73
C VAL A 65 7.78 -1.28 17.17
N PHE A 66 6.57 -1.06 16.68
CA PHE A 66 5.39 -1.84 17.03
C PHE A 66 5.21 -3.07 16.14
N PHE A 67 5.58 -2.95 14.87
CA PHE A 67 5.41 -3.99 13.85
C PHE A 67 6.75 -4.22 13.13
N PRO A 68 7.69 -4.98 13.74
CA PRO A 68 9.00 -5.22 13.15
C PRO A 68 8.90 -5.92 11.79
N LYS A 69 9.72 -5.51 10.84
CA LYS A 69 9.83 -6.18 9.54
C LYS A 69 10.27 -7.64 9.75
N GLY A 70 9.67 -8.54 8.99
CA GLY A 70 9.89 -9.98 9.16
C GLY A 70 8.92 -10.66 10.11
N ASP A 71 8.33 -9.91 11.05
CA ASP A 71 7.37 -10.42 12.04
C ASP A 71 5.95 -9.84 11.83
N SER A 72 5.80 -9.00 10.84
CA SER A 72 4.55 -8.32 10.48
C SER A 72 4.28 -8.43 8.98
N PRO A 73 3.02 -8.37 8.54
CA PRO A 73 2.71 -8.52 7.12
C PRO A 73 3.23 -7.34 6.30
N CYS A 74 3.51 -7.60 5.02
CA CYS A 74 3.72 -6.56 4.04
C CYS A 74 2.36 -6.01 3.59
N MET A 75 2.21 -4.70 3.50
CA MET A 75 1.02 -4.05 2.95
C MET A 75 1.28 -3.56 1.54
N ILE A 76 0.40 -3.90 0.61
CA ILE A 76 0.51 -3.54 -0.80
C ILE A 76 -0.81 -2.94 -1.26
N GLU A 77 -0.75 -1.75 -1.85
CA GLU A 77 -1.91 -1.12 -2.48
C GLU A 77 -2.15 -1.76 -3.85
N LEU A 78 -3.39 -2.18 -4.09
CA LEU A 78 -3.79 -2.75 -5.37
C LEU A 78 -4.28 -1.67 -6.33
N PRO A 79 -4.05 -1.83 -7.66
CA PRO A 79 -4.63 -0.96 -8.66
C PRO A 79 -6.17 -1.09 -8.71
N HIS A 80 -6.85 -0.16 -9.38
CA HIS A 80 -8.30 -0.16 -9.48
C HIS A 80 -8.84 -1.19 -10.47
N ASN A 81 -8.08 -1.52 -11.51
CA ASN A 81 -8.50 -2.49 -12.53
C ASN A 81 -8.44 -3.91 -11.99
N GLY A 82 -9.53 -4.67 -12.17
CA GLY A 82 -9.63 -6.05 -11.66
C GLY A 82 -8.58 -6.99 -12.21
N GLN A 83 -8.26 -6.90 -13.49
CA GLN A 83 -7.22 -7.76 -14.09
C GLN A 83 -5.83 -7.42 -13.58
N GLU A 84 -5.52 -6.13 -13.45
CA GLU A 84 -4.25 -5.67 -12.87
C GLU A 84 -4.11 -6.09 -11.41
N ARG A 85 -5.20 -6.12 -10.64
CA ARG A 85 -5.21 -6.64 -9.27
C ARG A 85 -4.83 -8.11 -9.23
N ILE A 86 -5.42 -8.91 -10.10
CA ILE A 86 -5.13 -10.35 -10.22
C ILE A 86 -3.68 -10.56 -10.59
N ASP A 87 -3.18 -9.83 -11.59
CA ASP A 87 -1.81 -9.93 -12.06
C ASP A 87 -0.81 -9.58 -10.93
N LEU A 88 -1.09 -8.52 -10.18
CA LEU A 88 -0.24 -8.12 -9.07
C LEU A 88 -0.24 -9.14 -7.93
N ILE A 89 -1.41 -9.64 -7.55
CA ILE A 89 -1.53 -10.67 -6.51
C ILE A 89 -0.79 -11.94 -6.94
N SER A 90 -0.88 -12.31 -8.21
CA SER A 90 -0.23 -13.51 -8.76
C SER A 90 1.29 -13.43 -8.75
N GLU A 91 1.87 -12.24 -8.65
CA GLU A 91 3.32 -12.08 -8.48
C GLU A 91 3.81 -12.52 -7.10
N TYR A 92 2.95 -12.47 -6.09
CA TYR A 92 3.29 -12.77 -4.70
C TYR A 92 2.73 -14.08 -4.18
N VAL A 93 1.63 -14.55 -4.74
CA VAL A 93 0.89 -15.71 -4.24
C VAL A 93 0.65 -16.71 -5.35
N THR A 94 0.90 -18.00 -5.06
CA THR A 94 0.62 -19.10 -5.99
C THR A 94 -0.88 -19.37 -6.09
N PRO A 95 -1.36 -20.10 -7.13
CA PRO A 95 -2.76 -20.50 -7.21
C PRO A 95 -3.26 -21.34 -6.03
N ASP A 96 -2.36 -22.02 -5.33
CA ASP A 96 -2.68 -22.81 -4.13
C ASP A 96 -2.75 -21.95 -2.85
N GLY A 97 -2.48 -20.65 -2.95
CA GLY A 97 -2.54 -19.73 -1.82
C GLY A 97 -1.27 -19.61 -1.02
N GLU A 98 -0.17 -20.18 -1.49
CA GLU A 98 1.13 -20.05 -0.84
C GLU A 98 1.92 -18.85 -1.38
N MET A 99 2.75 -18.25 -0.55
CA MET A 99 3.59 -17.12 -0.92
C MET A 99 4.85 -17.57 -1.67
N TYR A 100 5.30 -16.79 -2.67
CA TYR A 100 6.55 -17.05 -3.42
C TYR A 100 7.79 -16.60 -2.64
N GLY A 101 7.93 -16.87 -1.45
CA GLY A 101 9.06 -16.48 -0.62
C GLY A 101 8.61 -16.23 0.81
N ASP A 102 9.50 -15.72 1.62
CA ASP A 102 9.20 -15.34 2.98
C ASP A 102 8.94 -13.82 3.11
N LYS A 103 8.47 -13.40 4.28
CA LYS A 103 8.21 -11.99 4.56
C LYS A 103 9.44 -11.10 4.38
N GLU A 104 10.59 -11.59 4.79
CA GLU A 104 11.83 -10.83 4.73
C GLU A 104 12.27 -10.54 3.29
N SER A 105 12.21 -11.53 2.42
CA SER A 105 12.47 -11.37 0.99
C SER A 105 11.52 -10.39 0.34
N LEU A 106 10.25 -10.47 0.70
CA LEU A 106 9.20 -9.59 0.17
C LEU A 106 9.46 -8.13 0.53
N PHE A 107 9.80 -7.84 1.78
CA PHE A 107 10.14 -6.47 2.21
C PHE A 107 11.38 -5.95 1.49
N SER A 108 12.38 -6.78 1.30
CA SER A 108 13.61 -6.41 0.58
C SER A 108 13.33 -6.00 -0.86
N ASP A 109 12.47 -6.75 -1.57
CA ASP A 109 12.12 -6.45 -2.96
C ASP A 109 11.30 -5.17 -3.08
N ILE A 110 10.38 -4.94 -2.16
CA ILE A 110 9.57 -3.72 -2.13
C ILE A 110 10.43 -2.50 -1.83
N ASP A 111 11.35 -2.58 -0.86
CA ASP A 111 12.29 -1.50 -0.55
C ASP A 111 13.14 -1.12 -1.76
N LYS A 112 13.58 -2.10 -2.54
CA LYS A 112 14.33 -1.86 -3.79
C LYS A 112 13.49 -1.12 -4.82
N LEU A 113 12.22 -1.54 -5.00
CA LEU A 113 11.30 -0.88 -5.93
C LEU A 113 11.00 0.56 -5.52
N GLU A 114 10.76 0.81 -4.24
CA GLU A 114 10.52 2.15 -3.71
C GLU A 114 11.73 3.07 -3.93
N LYS A 115 12.94 2.59 -3.70
CA LYS A 115 14.17 3.34 -3.97
C LYS A 115 14.29 3.71 -5.45
N LEU A 116 14.03 2.77 -6.37
CA LEU A 116 14.06 3.02 -7.80
C LEU A 116 13.03 4.08 -8.21
N VAL A 117 11.82 4.01 -7.71
CA VAL A 117 10.76 5.00 -7.98
C VAL A 117 11.18 6.39 -7.47
N THR A 118 11.74 6.46 -6.27
CA THR A 118 12.22 7.72 -5.69
C THR A 118 13.34 8.33 -6.55
N GLN A 119 14.30 7.53 -7.00
CA GLN A 119 15.37 7.98 -7.89
C GLN A 119 14.85 8.49 -9.24
N GLN A 120 13.89 7.80 -9.83
CA GLN A 120 13.25 8.23 -11.08
C GLN A 120 12.52 9.56 -10.92
N LYS A 121 11.77 9.75 -9.84
CA LYS A 121 11.10 11.02 -9.53
C LYS A 121 12.09 12.17 -9.35
N ALA A 122 13.17 11.94 -8.63
CA ALA A 122 14.22 12.94 -8.43
C ALA A 122 14.87 13.36 -9.75
N ALA A 123 15.14 12.41 -10.65
CA ALA A 123 15.70 12.68 -11.97
C ALA A 123 14.73 13.48 -12.85
N LEU A 124 13.43 13.15 -12.82
CA LEU A 124 12.39 13.88 -13.56
C LEU A 124 12.25 15.32 -13.05
N ASP A 125 12.23 15.52 -11.73
CA ASP A 125 12.12 16.84 -11.12
C ASP A 125 13.31 17.73 -11.50
N GLN A 126 14.51 17.17 -11.53
CA GLN A 126 15.72 17.89 -11.94
C GLN A 126 15.64 18.29 -13.42
N GLN A 127 15.17 17.39 -14.27
CA GLN A 127 15.01 17.66 -15.71
C GLN A 127 13.99 18.78 -15.97
N GLU A 128 12.86 18.76 -15.25
CA GLU A 128 11.86 19.81 -15.33
C GLU A 128 12.41 21.17 -14.90
N LYS A 129 13.20 21.23 -13.84
CA LYS A 129 13.86 22.45 -13.37
C LYS A 129 14.83 23.00 -14.41
N GLU A 130 15.61 22.14 -15.06
CA GLU A 130 16.52 22.55 -16.14
C GLU A 130 15.75 23.11 -17.33
N GLU A 131 14.67 22.47 -17.75
CA GLU A 131 13.81 22.96 -18.84
C GLU A 131 13.20 24.32 -18.51
N GLU A 132 12.73 24.55 -17.30
CA GLU A 132 12.21 25.83 -16.84
C GLU A 132 13.29 26.93 -16.91
N LEU A 133 14.51 26.61 -16.50
CA LEU A 133 15.63 27.54 -16.58
C LEU A 133 15.97 27.90 -18.01
N TYR A 134 15.99 26.93 -18.93
CA TYR A 134 16.21 27.18 -20.35
C TYR A 134 15.13 28.10 -20.95
N LYS A 135 13.86 27.87 -20.63
CA LYS A 135 12.76 28.73 -21.06
C LYS A 135 12.88 30.15 -20.51
N LYS A 136 13.27 30.27 -19.22
CA LYS A 136 13.41 31.57 -18.55
C LYS A 136 14.52 32.42 -19.16
N PHE A 137 15.61 31.81 -19.60
CA PHE A 137 16.75 32.49 -20.21
C PHE A 137 16.69 32.57 -21.75
N GLY A 138 15.62 32.09 -22.37
CA GLY A 138 15.44 32.15 -23.82
C GLY A 138 16.36 31.24 -24.63
N LEU A 139 16.79 30.15 -24.01
CA LEU A 139 17.73 29.19 -24.64
C LEU A 139 17.01 28.06 -25.39
#